data_fb94e4b648dd03ad5a330f954d6c078b
#
_entry.id   fb94e4b648dd03ad5a330f954d6c078b
#
_cell.length_a   1.000
_cell.length_b   1.000
_cell.length_c   1.000
_cell.angle_alpha   90.00
_cell.angle_beta   90.00
_cell.angle_gamma   90.00
#
_symmetry.space_group_name_H-M   'P 1'
#
loop_
_entity.id
_entity.type
_entity.pdbx_description
1 polymer ?
#
loop_
_entity_poly.entity_id
_entity_poly.type
_entity_poly.pdbx_seq_one_letter_code
_entity_poly.pdbx_strand_id
1 'polypeptide(L)'
;MTETTRKRGRPRLLDRNTGLDIAAQLFWERGYEGTSVADLTHAMGITPPSLYATFGSKEELFRQALDHHIAQQSERHAGLLQAKIPAHEALAAYLYDIAEGDTQPDKPRGCIVSTAVLQHSEENASVARATAALREGAIQILKARFDRAIHDGELPEQTDTDTLARFYGAIIQGMSAQACDGACTETLKAVVDVALMAWPGKHRIGSRPSGLNK
;
A
#
# COMPACT_ATOMS: atom_id res chain seq x y z
N MET A 1 2.78 -5.36 60.29
CA MET A 1 2.83 -5.86 58.90
C MET A 1 1.86 -5.03 58.10
N THR A 2 2.36 -3.98 57.42
CA THR A 2 1.56 -3.06 56.63
C THR A 2 1.66 -3.46 55.17
N GLU A 3 0.58 -3.97 54.62
CA GLU A 3 0.42 -4.38 53.23
C GLU A 3 0.31 -3.09 52.37
N THR A 4 1.33 -2.83 51.56
CA THR A 4 1.37 -1.70 50.65
C THR A 4 0.56 -2.04 49.41
N THR A 5 -0.68 -1.61 49.36
CA THR A 5 -1.55 -1.74 48.18
C THR A 5 -0.96 -0.94 47.03
N ARG A 6 -0.37 -1.65 46.03
CA ARG A 6 0.11 -1.05 44.77
C ARG A 6 -1.10 -0.41 44.05
N LYS A 7 -1.15 0.93 44.00
CA LYS A 7 -2.08 1.69 43.16
C LYS A 7 -1.87 1.23 41.72
N ARG A 8 -2.90 0.56 41.15
CA ARG A 8 -2.99 0.35 39.71
C ARG A 8 -2.97 1.72 39.03
N GLY A 9 -1.88 2.02 38.33
CA GLY A 9 -1.79 3.24 37.52
C GLY A 9 -2.93 3.26 36.49
N ARG A 10 -3.46 4.48 36.24
CA ARG A 10 -4.46 4.73 35.17
C ARG A 10 -3.96 4.07 33.87
N PRO A 11 -4.76 3.25 33.18
CA PRO A 11 -4.37 2.65 31.90
C PRO A 11 -3.82 3.78 31.01
N ARG A 12 -2.62 3.56 30.45
CA ARG A 12 -2.03 4.50 29.48
C ARG A 12 -3.01 4.54 28.31
N LEU A 13 -3.63 5.69 28.09
CA LEU A 13 -4.49 5.87 26.93
C LEU A 13 -3.64 5.52 25.68
N LEU A 14 -4.08 4.51 24.91
CA LEU A 14 -3.45 4.17 23.64
C LEU A 14 -3.49 5.43 22.77
N ASP A 15 -2.34 5.87 22.31
CA ASP A 15 -2.28 6.91 21.29
C ASP A 15 -3.02 6.44 20.03
N ARG A 16 -3.85 7.31 19.43
CA ARG A 16 -4.71 6.96 18.31
C ARG A 16 -3.90 6.48 17.11
N ASN A 17 -2.78 7.15 16.77
CA ASN A 17 -1.95 6.79 15.64
C ASN A 17 -1.27 5.44 15.87
N THR A 18 -0.73 5.19 17.07
CA THR A 18 -0.21 3.87 17.47
C THR A 18 -1.29 2.78 17.32
N GLY A 19 -2.54 3.08 17.67
CA GLY A 19 -3.66 2.14 17.46
C GLY A 19 -3.94 1.86 15.98
N LEU A 20 -3.85 2.88 15.12
CA LEU A 20 -4.00 2.73 13.67
C LEU A 20 -2.85 1.92 13.06
N ASP A 21 -1.61 2.13 13.50
CA ASP A 21 -0.44 1.37 13.05
C ASP A 21 -0.59 -0.12 13.40
N ILE A 22 -1.00 -0.44 14.65
CA ILE A 22 -1.25 -1.82 15.09
C ILE A 22 -2.38 -2.45 14.27
N ALA A 23 -3.47 -1.72 14.02
CA ALA A 23 -4.59 -2.21 13.22
C ALA A 23 -4.15 -2.46 11.77
N ALA A 24 -3.43 -1.51 11.15
CA ALA A 24 -2.93 -1.65 9.79
C ALA A 24 -2.04 -2.89 9.66
N GLN A 25 -1.14 -3.12 10.60
CA GLN A 25 -0.26 -4.31 10.60
C GLN A 25 -1.06 -5.60 10.67
N LEU A 26 -2.03 -5.73 11.59
CA LEU A 26 -2.85 -6.94 11.71
C LEU A 26 -3.70 -7.22 10.47
N PHE A 27 -4.34 -6.17 9.92
CA PHE A 27 -5.12 -6.29 8.71
C PHE A 27 -4.25 -6.63 7.49
N TRP A 28 -3.02 -6.15 7.46
CA TRP A 28 -2.07 -6.48 6.40
C TRP A 28 -1.62 -7.94 6.46
N GLU A 29 -1.31 -8.44 7.66
CA GLU A 29 -0.87 -9.82 7.88
C GLU A 29 -1.95 -10.87 7.62
N ARG A 30 -3.21 -10.57 8.04
CA ARG A 30 -4.29 -11.57 8.13
C ARG A 30 -5.48 -11.28 7.23
N GLY A 31 -5.50 -10.13 6.55
CA GLY A 31 -6.65 -9.63 5.83
C GLY A 31 -7.77 -9.12 6.75
N TYR A 32 -8.77 -8.49 6.17
CA TYR A 32 -9.92 -7.96 6.91
C TYR A 32 -10.73 -9.08 7.58
N GLU A 33 -11.07 -10.14 6.83
CA GLU A 33 -11.87 -11.26 7.33
C GLU A 33 -11.14 -12.05 8.43
N GLY A 34 -9.84 -12.27 8.26
CA GLY A 34 -9.00 -13.04 9.18
C GLY A 34 -8.64 -12.30 10.48
N THR A 35 -9.02 -11.02 10.63
CA THR A 35 -8.72 -10.21 11.81
C THR A 35 -9.99 -10.01 12.64
N SER A 36 -10.03 -10.51 13.87
CA SER A 36 -11.15 -10.32 14.79
C SER A 36 -10.99 -9.07 15.66
N VAL A 37 -12.12 -8.58 16.25
CA VAL A 37 -12.06 -7.52 17.27
C VAL A 37 -11.26 -7.97 18.50
N ALA A 38 -11.28 -9.25 18.82
CA ALA A 38 -10.48 -9.81 19.92
C ALA A 38 -8.97 -9.71 19.64
N ASP A 39 -8.53 -10.01 18.41
CA ASP A 39 -7.12 -9.84 17.99
C ASP A 39 -6.68 -8.38 18.10
N LEU A 40 -7.49 -7.46 17.58
CA LEU A 40 -7.23 -6.03 17.60
C LEU A 40 -7.10 -5.50 19.03
N THR A 41 -8.05 -5.82 19.89
CA THR A 41 -8.04 -5.36 21.28
C THR A 41 -6.90 -5.98 22.09
N HIS A 42 -6.57 -7.23 21.83
CA HIS A 42 -5.42 -7.90 22.45
C HIS A 42 -4.10 -7.19 22.06
N ALA A 43 -3.88 -6.98 20.77
CA ALA A 43 -2.66 -6.34 20.26
C ALA A 43 -2.52 -4.89 20.74
N MET A 44 -3.64 -4.15 20.82
CA MET A 44 -3.66 -2.77 21.30
C MET A 44 -3.60 -2.64 22.83
N GLY A 45 -3.81 -3.72 23.58
CA GLY A 45 -3.88 -3.70 25.04
C GLY A 45 -5.08 -2.92 25.59
N ILE A 46 -6.21 -2.89 24.86
CA ILE A 46 -7.43 -2.18 25.23
C ILE A 46 -8.62 -3.15 25.31
N THR A 47 -9.75 -2.65 25.85
CA THR A 47 -10.99 -3.42 25.89
C THR A 47 -11.85 -3.20 24.65
N PRO A 48 -12.76 -4.13 24.26
CA PRO A 48 -13.69 -3.91 23.15
C PRO A 48 -14.50 -2.61 23.26
N PRO A 49 -15.08 -2.23 24.43
CA PRO A 49 -15.73 -0.94 24.57
C PRO A 49 -14.84 0.25 24.28
N SER A 50 -13.54 0.17 24.66
CA SER A 50 -12.57 1.24 24.37
C SER A 50 -12.24 1.33 22.88
N LEU A 51 -12.16 0.19 22.18
CA LEU A 51 -11.96 0.16 20.73
C LEU A 51 -13.14 0.84 20.02
N TYR A 52 -14.37 0.43 20.34
CA TYR A 52 -15.57 1.02 19.73
C TYR A 52 -15.71 2.51 20.04
N ALA A 53 -15.39 2.93 21.25
CA ALA A 53 -15.43 4.34 21.63
C ALA A 53 -14.40 5.20 20.90
N THR A 54 -13.21 4.63 20.55
CA THR A 54 -12.11 5.36 19.92
C THR A 54 -12.19 5.35 18.40
N PHE A 55 -12.53 4.21 17.82
CA PHE A 55 -12.40 3.96 16.38
C PHE A 55 -13.73 3.65 15.69
N GLY A 56 -14.81 3.40 16.44
CA GLY A 56 -16.08 2.96 15.93
C GLY A 56 -16.10 1.44 15.67
N SER A 57 -16.73 1.01 14.59
CA SER A 57 -16.78 -0.39 14.16
C SER A 57 -15.44 -0.92 13.67
N LYS A 58 -15.32 -2.25 13.51
CA LYS A 58 -14.15 -2.87 12.85
C LYS A 58 -13.96 -2.32 11.43
N GLU A 59 -15.05 -2.06 10.71
CA GLU A 59 -15.02 -1.47 9.36
C GLU A 59 -14.44 -0.04 9.39
N GLU A 60 -14.92 0.79 10.32
CA GLU A 60 -14.40 2.15 10.47
C GLU A 60 -12.93 2.18 10.88
N LEU A 61 -12.51 1.29 11.80
CA LEU A 61 -11.11 1.12 12.17
C LEU A 61 -10.26 0.70 10.96
N PHE A 62 -10.74 -0.26 10.16
CA PHE A 62 -10.04 -0.70 8.95
C PHE A 62 -9.84 0.45 7.95
N ARG A 63 -10.90 1.22 7.67
CA ARG A 63 -10.81 2.39 6.77
C ARG A 63 -9.82 3.42 7.30
N GLN A 64 -9.90 3.77 8.58
CA GLN A 64 -8.96 4.71 9.21
C GLN A 64 -7.51 4.20 9.18
N ALA A 65 -7.30 2.90 9.38
CA ALA A 65 -5.98 2.28 9.31
C ALA A 65 -5.41 2.31 7.88
N LEU A 66 -6.25 2.06 6.86
CA LEU A 66 -5.85 2.20 5.46
C LEU A 66 -5.50 3.64 5.11
N ASP A 67 -6.35 4.61 5.48
CA ASP A 67 -6.12 6.03 5.21
C ASP A 67 -4.82 6.51 5.86
N HIS A 68 -4.58 6.10 7.11
CA HIS A 68 -3.36 6.40 7.84
C HIS A 68 -2.11 5.81 7.17
N HIS A 69 -2.17 4.54 6.76
CA HIS A 69 -1.09 3.87 6.05
C HIS A 69 -0.80 4.51 4.69
N ILE A 70 -1.86 4.81 3.91
CA ILE A 70 -1.72 5.48 2.60
C ILE A 70 -1.11 6.88 2.79
N ALA A 71 -1.53 7.65 3.78
CA ALA A 71 -0.99 8.98 4.05
C ALA A 71 0.52 8.95 4.33
N GLN A 72 1.02 7.93 5.03
CA GLN A 72 2.46 7.78 5.30
C GLN A 72 3.30 7.52 4.03
N GLN A 73 2.71 6.93 2.99
CA GLN A 73 3.41 6.59 1.74
C GLN A 73 3.11 7.55 0.59
N SER A 74 1.98 8.27 0.66
CA SER A 74 1.45 9.07 -0.44
C SER A 74 2.41 10.17 -0.90
N GLU A 75 3.09 10.82 0.04
CA GLU A 75 4.05 11.90 -0.28
C GLU A 75 5.24 11.37 -1.09
N ARG A 76 5.78 10.21 -0.70
CA ARG A 76 6.88 9.54 -1.41
C ARG A 76 6.45 9.09 -2.80
N HIS A 77 5.35 8.38 -2.92
CA HIS A 77 4.83 7.89 -4.20
C HIS A 77 4.43 9.03 -5.15
N ALA A 78 3.76 10.05 -4.62
CA ALA A 78 3.44 11.24 -5.41
C ALA A 78 4.71 11.97 -5.85
N GLY A 79 5.73 12.08 -5.00
CA GLY A 79 7.02 12.67 -5.33
C GLY A 79 7.70 11.95 -6.50
N LEU A 80 7.70 10.62 -6.53
CA LEU A 80 8.27 9.84 -7.62
C LEU A 80 7.53 10.07 -8.95
N LEU A 81 6.19 9.98 -8.95
CA LEU A 81 5.39 10.13 -10.18
C LEU A 81 5.30 11.57 -10.68
N GLN A 82 5.44 12.57 -9.78
CA GLN A 82 5.40 13.99 -10.13
C GLN A 82 6.79 14.60 -10.39
N ALA A 83 7.86 13.82 -10.21
CA ALA A 83 9.21 14.27 -10.46
C ALA A 83 9.34 14.88 -11.87
N LYS A 84 10.18 15.91 -12.00
CA LYS A 84 10.49 16.57 -13.28
C LYS A 84 11.55 15.78 -14.08
N ILE A 85 11.24 14.51 -14.32
CA ILE A 85 12.03 13.57 -15.10
C ILE A 85 11.11 12.89 -16.14
N PRO A 86 11.65 12.24 -17.17
CA PRO A 86 10.85 11.51 -18.14
C PRO A 86 9.87 10.54 -17.49
N ALA A 87 8.65 10.41 -18.06
CA ALA A 87 7.59 9.58 -17.49
C ALA A 87 7.99 8.11 -17.31
N HIS A 88 8.76 7.57 -18.25
CA HIS A 88 9.30 6.23 -18.16
C HIS A 88 10.25 6.06 -16.95
N GLU A 89 11.10 7.03 -16.67
CA GLU A 89 12.01 7.01 -15.53
C GLU A 89 11.25 7.17 -14.21
N ALA A 90 10.25 8.06 -14.18
CA ALA A 90 9.37 8.24 -13.01
C ALA A 90 8.59 6.96 -12.69
N LEU A 91 8.04 6.31 -13.71
CA LEU A 91 7.35 5.02 -13.59
C LEU A 91 8.30 3.93 -13.10
N ALA A 92 9.51 3.84 -13.66
CA ALA A 92 10.50 2.87 -13.24
C ALA A 92 10.86 3.05 -11.75
N ALA A 93 11.16 4.28 -11.33
CA ALA A 93 11.44 4.59 -9.93
C ALA A 93 10.28 4.19 -9.00
N TYR A 94 9.04 4.47 -9.40
CA TYR A 94 7.84 4.10 -8.65
C TYR A 94 7.66 2.59 -8.53
N LEU A 95 7.83 1.82 -9.62
CA LEU A 95 7.70 0.37 -9.61
C LEU A 95 8.80 -0.33 -8.79
N TYR A 96 10.04 0.15 -8.89
CA TYR A 96 11.14 -0.37 -8.06
C TYR A 96 10.93 -0.05 -6.58
N ASP A 97 10.41 1.12 -6.24
CA ASP A 97 10.07 1.49 -4.87
C ASP A 97 9.02 0.56 -4.27
N ILE A 98 7.98 0.20 -5.06
CA ILE A 98 6.98 -0.79 -4.68
C ILE A 98 7.62 -2.17 -4.47
N ALA A 99 8.47 -2.64 -5.40
CA ALA A 99 9.15 -3.93 -5.28
C ALA A 99 10.00 -4.03 -4.00
N GLU A 100 10.69 -2.95 -3.63
CA GLU A 100 11.43 -2.84 -2.37
C GLU A 100 10.50 -2.77 -1.16
N GLY A 101 9.46 -1.96 -1.22
CA GLY A 101 8.49 -1.77 -0.14
C GLY A 101 7.75 -3.06 0.22
N ASP A 102 7.28 -3.80 -0.80
CA ASP A 102 6.52 -5.04 -0.65
C ASP A 102 7.35 -6.23 -0.09
N THR A 103 8.67 -6.08 -0.07
CA THR A 103 9.60 -7.14 0.38
C THR A 103 10.44 -6.77 1.60
N GLN A 104 10.14 -5.66 2.28
CA GLN A 104 10.86 -5.24 3.48
C GLN A 104 10.77 -6.30 4.61
N PRO A 105 11.89 -6.67 5.26
CA PRO A 105 11.91 -7.77 6.22
C PRO A 105 11.21 -7.45 7.55
N ASP A 106 11.05 -6.18 7.89
CA ASP A 106 10.47 -5.67 9.13
C ASP A 106 8.99 -5.28 9.02
N LYS A 107 8.37 -5.57 7.86
CA LYS A 107 6.95 -5.30 7.60
C LYS A 107 6.25 -6.53 7.03
N PRO A 108 4.92 -6.60 7.12
CA PRO A 108 4.16 -7.59 6.37
C PRO A 108 4.44 -7.46 4.88
N ARG A 109 4.52 -8.59 4.19
CA ARG A 109 4.85 -8.63 2.76
C ARG A 109 3.67 -8.20 1.88
N GLY A 110 3.99 -7.64 0.71
CA GLY A 110 3.00 -7.12 -0.23
C GLY A 110 2.43 -5.77 0.20
N CYS A 111 1.28 -5.40 -0.32
CA CYS A 111 0.59 -4.15 -0.04
C CYS A 111 -0.80 -4.41 0.55
N ILE A 112 -1.11 -3.80 1.70
CA ILE A 112 -2.42 -3.95 2.37
C ILE A 112 -3.59 -3.56 1.43
N VAL A 113 -3.45 -2.53 0.62
CA VAL A 113 -4.49 -2.09 -0.34
C VAL A 113 -4.69 -3.12 -1.45
N SER A 114 -3.61 -3.78 -1.88
CA SER A 114 -3.66 -4.79 -2.93
C SER A 114 -4.23 -6.12 -2.45
N THR A 115 -3.97 -6.53 -1.19
CA THR A 115 -4.17 -7.91 -0.75
C THR A 115 -5.19 -8.11 0.37
N ALA A 116 -5.45 -7.10 1.21
CA ALA A 116 -6.24 -7.30 2.45
C ALA A 116 -7.71 -7.67 2.25
N VAL A 117 -8.32 -7.32 1.10
CA VAL A 117 -9.73 -7.60 0.80
C VAL A 117 -9.89 -7.97 -0.68
N LEU A 118 -9.46 -9.17 -1.06
CA LEU A 118 -9.72 -9.73 -2.40
C LEU A 118 -10.94 -10.64 -2.40
N GLN A 119 -11.16 -11.39 -1.32
CA GLN A 119 -12.34 -12.18 -1.08
C GLN A 119 -13.04 -11.65 0.17
N HIS A 120 -14.36 -11.68 0.18
CA HIS A 120 -15.16 -11.14 1.27
C HIS A 120 -16.53 -11.82 1.33
N SER A 121 -17.12 -11.89 2.52
CA SER A 121 -18.51 -12.25 2.71
C SER A 121 -19.44 -11.13 2.20
N GLU A 122 -20.71 -11.46 1.93
CA GLU A 122 -21.70 -10.48 1.47
C GLU A 122 -21.86 -9.31 2.45
N GLU A 123 -21.82 -9.59 3.75
CA GLU A 123 -21.89 -8.58 4.82
C GLU A 123 -20.75 -7.56 4.77
N ASN A 124 -19.56 -7.92 4.24
CA ASN A 124 -18.38 -7.08 4.13
C ASN A 124 -18.18 -6.45 2.74
N ALA A 125 -19.21 -6.50 1.88
CA ALA A 125 -19.17 -5.94 0.54
C ALA A 125 -18.88 -4.42 0.52
N SER A 126 -19.26 -3.67 1.58
CA SER A 126 -18.93 -2.25 1.73
C SER A 126 -17.42 -2.01 1.85
N VAL A 127 -16.75 -2.84 2.65
CA VAL A 127 -15.29 -2.81 2.86
C VAL A 127 -14.55 -3.13 1.57
N ALA A 128 -15.01 -4.16 0.84
CA ALA A 128 -14.44 -4.56 -0.43
C ALA A 128 -14.56 -3.46 -1.50
N ARG A 129 -15.73 -2.82 -1.59
CA ARG A 129 -15.94 -1.68 -2.51
C ARG A 129 -15.03 -0.50 -2.16
N ALA A 130 -14.90 -0.14 -0.88
CA ALA A 130 -14.02 0.93 -0.44
C ALA A 130 -12.56 0.65 -0.81
N THR A 131 -12.08 -0.58 -0.57
CA THR A 131 -10.71 -0.98 -0.91
C THR A 131 -10.50 -1.04 -2.44
N ALA A 132 -11.50 -1.49 -3.20
CA ALA A 132 -11.46 -1.44 -4.67
C ALA A 132 -11.36 0.00 -5.21
N ALA A 133 -12.07 0.96 -4.58
CA ALA A 133 -11.97 2.36 -4.94
C ALA A 133 -10.56 2.94 -4.71
N LEU A 134 -9.86 2.51 -3.65
CA LEU A 134 -8.46 2.90 -3.42
C LEU A 134 -7.52 2.37 -4.53
N ARG A 135 -7.71 1.11 -4.95
CA ARG A 135 -6.95 0.54 -6.08
C ARG A 135 -7.23 1.28 -7.39
N GLU A 136 -8.49 1.60 -7.65
CA GLU A 136 -8.87 2.41 -8.83
C GLU A 136 -8.25 3.81 -8.75
N GLY A 137 -8.23 4.44 -7.57
CA GLY A 137 -7.56 5.73 -7.34
C GLY A 137 -6.07 5.69 -7.72
N ALA A 138 -5.36 4.62 -7.38
CA ALA A 138 -3.96 4.44 -7.75
C ALA A 138 -3.77 4.32 -9.28
N ILE A 139 -4.70 3.62 -9.98
CA ILE A 139 -4.71 3.54 -11.45
C ILE A 139 -4.93 4.93 -12.07
N GLN A 140 -5.84 5.74 -11.52
CA GLN A 140 -6.10 7.09 -12.01
C GLN A 140 -4.90 8.03 -11.84
N ILE A 141 -4.09 7.87 -10.78
CA ILE A 141 -2.84 8.61 -10.59
C ILE A 141 -1.83 8.26 -11.70
N LEU A 142 -1.67 6.97 -12.03
CA LEU A 142 -0.84 6.53 -13.15
C LEU A 142 -1.33 7.10 -14.48
N LYS A 143 -2.64 7.00 -14.72
CA LYS A 143 -3.26 7.54 -15.93
C LYS A 143 -2.97 9.04 -16.09
N ALA A 144 -3.17 9.83 -15.05
CA ALA A 144 -2.89 11.27 -15.08
C ALA A 144 -1.42 11.57 -15.40
N ARG A 145 -0.47 10.73 -14.91
CA ARG A 145 0.95 10.86 -15.27
C ARG A 145 1.21 10.55 -16.75
N PHE A 146 0.51 9.55 -17.31
CA PHE A 146 0.63 9.17 -18.72
C PHE A 146 -0.05 10.18 -19.66
N ASP A 147 -1.19 10.74 -19.27
CA ASP A 147 -1.83 11.84 -20.00
C ASP A 147 -0.87 13.05 -20.11
N ARG A 148 -0.19 13.37 -19.00
CA ARG A 148 0.85 14.42 -19.02
C ARG A 148 2.02 14.04 -19.94
N ALA A 149 2.43 12.76 -19.98
CA ALA A 149 3.50 12.31 -20.86
C ALA A 149 3.13 12.43 -22.36
N ILE A 150 1.85 12.28 -22.74
CA ILE A 150 1.38 12.60 -24.09
C ILE A 150 1.52 14.09 -24.36
N HIS A 151 1.03 14.93 -23.44
CA HIS A 151 1.11 16.39 -23.58
C HIS A 151 2.56 16.88 -23.73
N ASP A 152 3.49 16.27 -23.01
CA ASP A 152 4.91 16.61 -23.02
C ASP A 152 5.68 15.95 -24.19
N GLY A 153 4.99 15.18 -25.06
CA GLY A 153 5.58 14.49 -26.22
C GLY A 153 6.44 13.27 -25.91
N GLU A 154 6.36 12.74 -24.69
CA GLU A 154 7.08 11.54 -24.25
C GLU A 154 6.37 10.24 -24.67
N LEU A 155 5.05 10.30 -24.86
CA LEU A 155 4.21 9.23 -25.37
C LEU A 155 3.54 9.64 -26.69
N PRO A 156 3.26 8.68 -27.60
CA PRO A 156 2.46 8.94 -28.80
C PRO A 156 1.07 9.44 -28.44
N GLU A 157 0.52 10.39 -29.22
CA GLU A 157 -0.82 10.97 -29.01
C GLU A 157 -1.94 9.91 -28.95
N GLN A 158 -1.81 8.83 -29.73
CA GLN A 158 -2.78 7.74 -29.80
C GLN A 158 -2.66 6.71 -28.69
N THR A 159 -1.78 6.93 -27.69
CA THR A 159 -1.60 5.99 -26.57
C THR A 159 -2.88 5.93 -25.73
N ASP A 160 -3.43 4.73 -25.55
CA ASP A 160 -4.52 4.48 -24.60
C ASP A 160 -3.95 4.46 -23.17
N THR A 161 -4.01 5.61 -22.52
CA THR A 161 -3.46 5.82 -21.17
C THR A 161 -4.26 5.09 -20.09
N ASP A 162 -5.56 4.84 -20.30
CA ASP A 162 -6.36 4.04 -19.35
C ASP A 162 -5.91 2.59 -19.37
N THR A 163 -5.81 1.97 -20.56
CA THR A 163 -5.32 0.60 -20.69
C THR A 163 -3.88 0.46 -20.17
N LEU A 164 -3.01 1.42 -20.47
CA LEU A 164 -1.63 1.41 -20.00
C LEU A 164 -1.55 1.52 -18.46
N ALA A 165 -2.36 2.37 -17.84
CA ALA A 165 -2.43 2.50 -16.38
C ALA A 165 -2.97 1.22 -15.71
N ARG A 166 -3.99 0.59 -16.31
CA ARG A 166 -4.51 -0.71 -15.83
C ARG A 166 -3.50 -1.83 -15.95
N PHE A 167 -2.71 -1.85 -17.03
CA PHE A 167 -1.61 -2.80 -17.19
C PHE A 167 -0.61 -2.68 -16.03
N TYR A 168 -0.11 -1.48 -15.75
CA TYR A 168 0.83 -1.28 -14.63
C TYR A 168 0.16 -1.50 -13.27
N GLY A 169 -1.11 -1.16 -13.11
CA GLY A 169 -1.89 -1.49 -11.92
C GLY A 169 -1.97 -3.01 -11.68
N ALA A 170 -2.18 -3.80 -12.74
CA ALA A 170 -2.17 -5.26 -12.65
C ALA A 170 -0.78 -5.82 -12.28
N ILE A 171 0.30 -5.23 -12.84
CA ILE A 171 1.68 -5.60 -12.47
C ILE A 171 1.93 -5.31 -10.98
N ILE A 172 1.54 -4.14 -10.47
CA ILE A 172 1.69 -3.77 -9.05
C ILE A 172 0.94 -4.75 -8.15
N GLN A 173 -0.31 -5.06 -8.47
CA GLN A 173 -1.10 -6.02 -7.69
C GLN A 173 -0.51 -7.43 -7.75
N GLY A 174 -0.03 -7.85 -8.93
CA GLY A 174 0.66 -9.12 -9.10
C GLY A 174 1.97 -9.22 -8.31
N MET A 175 2.77 -8.16 -8.28
CA MET A 175 3.99 -8.10 -7.46
C MET A 175 3.67 -8.21 -5.97
N SER A 176 2.64 -7.52 -5.49
CA SER A 176 2.20 -7.62 -4.09
C SER A 176 1.78 -9.05 -3.72
N ALA A 177 1.04 -9.75 -4.60
CA ALA A 177 0.67 -11.14 -4.37
C ALA A 177 1.92 -12.05 -4.33
N GLN A 178 2.84 -11.91 -5.29
CA GLN A 178 4.08 -12.67 -5.31
C GLN A 178 4.97 -12.39 -4.09
N ALA A 179 4.99 -11.15 -3.60
CA ALA A 179 5.67 -10.82 -2.36
C ALA A 179 5.08 -11.61 -1.18
N CYS A 180 3.76 -11.68 -1.04
CA CYS A 180 3.09 -12.50 -0.02
C CYS A 180 3.47 -13.98 -0.15
N ASP A 181 3.62 -14.50 -1.38
CA ASP A 181 4.05 -15.87 -1.67
C ASP A 181 5.56 -16.11 -1.42
N GLY A 182 6.31 -15.08 -1.03
CA GLY A 182 7.72 -15.20 -0.65
C GLY A 182 8.73 -14.76 -1.70
N ALA A 183 8.30 -14.15 -2.82
CA ALA A 183 9.23 -13.62 -3.82
C ALA A 183 10.19 -12.58 -3.20
N CYS A 184 11.48 -12.64 -3.54
CA CYS A 184 12.46 -11.67 -3.06
C CYS A 184 12.45 -10.37 -3.90
N THR A 185 13.09 -9.35 -3.38
CA THR A 185 13.20 -8.03 -4.03
C THR A 185 13.76 -8.14 -5.46
N GLU A 186 14.78 -8.97 -5.66
CA GLU A 186 15.43 -9.16 -6.96
C GLU A 186 14.47 -9.78 -7.98
N THR A 187 13.63 -10.74 -7.52
CA THR A 187 12.61 -11.36 -8.38
C THR A 187 11.58 -10.31 -8.82
N LEU A 188 11.09 -9.48 -7.91
CA LEU A 188 10.12 -8.44 -8.25
C LEU A 188 10.74 -7.35 -9.13
N LYS A 189 12.00 -6.97 -8.90
CA LYS A 189 12.73 -6.05 -9.79
C LYS A 189 12.87 -6.60 -11.21
N ALA A 190 13.09 -7.89 -11.37
CA ALA A 190 13.11 -8.53 -12.70
C ALA A 190 11.74 -8.47 -13.39
N VAL A 191 10.63 -8.58 -12.62
CA VAL A 191 9.27 -8.35 -13.16
C VAL A 191 9.11 -6.90 -13.62
N VAL A 192 9.62 -5.93 -12.85
CA VAL A 192 9.61 -4.51 -13.23
C VAL A 192 10.37 -4.29 -14.53
N ASP A 193 11.59 -4.86 -14.68
CA ASP A 193 12.41 -4.75 -15.89
C ASP A 193 11.60 -5.19 -17.13
N VAL A 194 10.90 -6.33 -17.05
CA VAL A 194 10.06 -6.84 -18.14
C VAL A 194 8.83 -5.94 -18.37
N ALA A 195 8.18 -5.49 -17.32
CA ALA A 195 7.01 -4.63 -17.45
C ALA A 195 7.35 -3.29 -18.13
N LEU A 196 8.53 -2.72 -17.85
CA LEU A 196 8.99 -1.48 -18.48
C LEU A 196 9.25 -1.63 -20.00
N MET A 197 9.48 -2.83 -20.51
CA MET A 197 9.59 -3.08 -21.95
C MET A 197 8.27 -2.86 -22.70
N ALA A 198 7.14 -2.89 -22.00
CA ALA A 198 5.82 -2.58 -22.57
C ALA A 198 5.54 -1.08 -22.76
N TRP A 199 6.46 -0.20 -22.33
CA TRP A 199 6.33 1.24 -22.49
C TRP A 199 6.31 1.63 -23.98
N PRO A 200 5.24 2.27 -24.49
CA PRO A 200 5.10 2.54 -25.93
C PRO A 200 5.89 3.75 -26.43
N GLY A 201 6.50 4.52 -25.53
CA GLY A 201 7.26 5.71 -25.87
C GLY A 201 8.67 5.38 -26.37
N LYS A 202 9.34 6.39 -26.95
CA LYS A 202 10.78 6.30 -27.26
C LYS A 202 11.55 6.31 -25.93
N HIS A 203 12.09 5.17 -25.53
CA HIS A 203 13.02 5.10 -24.41
C HIS A 203 14.40 4.73 -24.92
N ARG A 204 15.42 5.47 -24.49
CA ARG A 204 16.78 4.97 -24.56
C ARG A 204 16.88 3.86 -23.53
N ILE A 205 17.20 2.65 -23.94
CA ILE A 205 17.68 1.60 -23.04
C ILE A 205 19.03 2.12 -22.52
N GLY A 206 18.97 2.97 -21.52
CA GLY A 206 20.11 3.52 -20.80
C GLY A 206 20.31 2.66 -19.55
N SER A 207 21.54 2.14 -19.44
CA SER A 207 22.11 1.47 -18.28
C SER A 207 21.42 1.81 -16.95
N ARG A 208 21.14 0.75 -16.12
CA ARG A 208 20.74 0.86 -14.71
C ARG A 208 21.37 2.09 -14.06
N PRO A 209 20.64 2.90 -13.30
CA PRO A 209 21.25 3.95 -12.51
C PRO A 209 22.28 3.30 -11.57
N SER A 210 23.55 3.45 -11.90
CA SER A 210 24.70 3.07 -11.07
C SER A 210 24.78 4.08 -9.95
N GLY A 211 24.16 3.83 -8.81
CA GLY A 211 24.28 4.73 -7.68
C GLY A 211 23.26 4.57 -6.55
N LEU A 212 23.13 3.37 -6.02
CA LEU A 212 22.60 3.15 -4.67
C LEU A 212 23.41 2.04 -4.00
N ASN A 213 24.73 2.29 -3.90
CA ASN A 213 25.57 1.68 -2.90
C ASN A 213 26.06 2.80 -1.98
N LYS A 214 25.39 2.97 -0.83
CA LYS A 214 26.01 3.27 0.47
C LYS A 214 24.93 3.27 1.53
#